data_bc435cf135e65eb73953670cf782a946
#
_entry.id   bc435cf135e65eb73953670cf782a946
#
_cell.length_a   1.000
_cell.length_b   1.000
_cell.length_c   1.000
_cell.angle_alpha   90.00
_cell.angle_beta   90.00
_cell.angle_gamma   90.00
#
_symmetry.space_group_name_H-M   'P 1'
#
loop_
_entity.id
_entity.type
_entity.pdbx_description
1 polymer ?
#
loop_
_entity_poly.entity_id
_entity_poly.type
_entity_poly.pdbx_seq_one_letter_code
_entity_poly.pdbx_strand_id
1 'polypeptide(L)'
;GEDAKENRYLKLLNRVIRAGVKTKVLMLSATPVNNRFIDLKNQLALAYEGDVAQINKKLDTTKKIDEIFRQAQTAFNAWSNLPAAERTTDELLRTLDFDFFELLDSVTIARSRKHIEKYYNTSDIGKFPERLPPISLRPCLTDLSDAINYNEIYELLNALNLSIYTPTKYIMLSKLYKYVDSEKRNITQEGREEGVRRLMSINLLKRL
;
A
#
# COMPACT_ATOMS: atom_id res chain seq x y z
N GLY A 1 -2.42 -26.25 -20.30
CA GLY A 1 -1.83 -25.21 -19.47
C GLY A 1 -2.03 -23.88 -20.15
N GLU A 2 -2.93 -23.06 -19.62
CA GLU A 2 -3.08 -21.66 -20.06
C GLU A 2 -1.78 -20.93 -19.77
N ASP A 3 -1.16 -20.34 -20.78
CA ASP A 3 -0.04 -19.43 -20.67
C ASP A 3 -0.47 -18.25 -19.79
N ALA A 4 -0.14 -18.32 -18.49
CA ALA A 4 -0.36 -17.21 -17.57
C ALA A 4 0.40 -16.01 -18.13
N LYS A 5 -0.34 -15.02 -18.59
CA LYS A 5 0.18 -13.83 -19.27
C LYS A 5 1.24 -13.19 -18.38
N GLU A 6 2.53 -13.36 -18.76
CA GLU A 6 3.69 -12.88 -18.01
C GLU A 6 3.56 -11.39 -17.75
N ASN A 7 3.52 -10.97 -16.47
CA ASN A 7 3.41 -9.56 -16.10
C ASN A 7 4.70 -8.80 -16.43
N ARG A 8 4.67 -7.46 -16.35
CA ARG A 8 5.82 -6.60 -16.69
C ARG A 8 7.06 -6.91 -15.83
N TYR A 9 6.88 -7.22 -14.56
CA TYR A 9 7.97 -7.57 -13.64
C TYR A 9 8.65 -8.88 -14.07
N LEU A 10 7.89 -9.93 -14.33
CA LEU A 10 8.41 -11.22 -14.79
C LEU A 10 9.08 -11.10 -16.16
N LYS A 11 8.55 -10.29 -17.08
CA LYS A 11 9.21 -10.00 -18.35
C LYS A 11 10.57 -9.35 -18.15
N LEU A 12 10.67 -8.34 -17.29
CA LEU A 12 11.92 -7.68 -16.96
C LEU A 12 12.91 -8.68 -16.34
N LEU A 13 12.47 -9.44 -15.35
CA LEU A 13 13.32 -10.42 -14.66
C LEU A 13 13.83 -11.50 -15.62
N ASN A 14 12.93 -12.13 -16.38
CA ASN A 14 13.28 -13.30 -17.18
C ASN A 14 13.97 -12.95 -18.51
N ARG A 15 13.52 -11.89 -19.18
CA ARG A 15 13.98 -11.52 -20.54
C ARG A 15 15.14 -10.53 -20.56
N VAL A 16 15.38 -9.84 -19.45
CA VAL A 16 16.47 -8.84 -19.36
C VAL A 16 17.48 -9.27 -18.30
N ILE A 17 17.05 -9.37 -17.04
CA ILE A 17 17.97 -9.60 -15.92
C ILE A 17 18.62 -10.98 -16.01
N ARG A 18 17.83 -12.04 -16.30
CA ARG A 18 18.28 -13.43 -16.40
C ARG A 18 18.75 -13.82 -17.80
N ALA A 19 18.79 -12.91 -18.75
CA ALA A 19 19.12 -13.21 -20.15
C ALA A 19 20.61 -13.47 -20.43
N GLY A 20 21.42 -13.69 -19.40
CA GLY A 20 22.83 -14.10 -19.52
C GLY A 20 23.83 -12.94 -19.58
N VAL A 21 23.42 -11.70 -19.52
CA VAL A 21 24.30 -10.54 -19.40
C VAL A 21 24.41 -10.13 -17.93
N LYS A 22 25.63 -9.96 -17.40
CA LYS A 22 25.83 -9.42 -16.06
C LYS A 22 25.25 -8.01 -15.98
N THR A 23 24.09 -7.88 -15.38
CA THR A 23 23.35 -6.62 -15.28
C THR A 23 23.53 -6.02 -13.89
N LYS A 24 23.90 -4.73 -13.83
CA LYS A 24 23.80 -3.93 -12.60
C LYS A 24 22.47 -3.21 -12.61
N VAL A 25 21.73 -3.26 -11.51
CA VAL A 25 20.41 -2.64 -11.38
C VAL A 25 20.50 -1.45 -10.45
N LEU A 26 20.16 -0.26 -10.96
CA LEU A 26 19.94 0.95 -10.17
C LEU A 26 18.45 1.30 -10.23
N MET A 27 17.82 1.37 -9.08
CA MET A 27 16.41 1.75 -8.98
C MET A 27 16.27 3.14 -8.39
N LEU A 28 15.47 3.97 -9.03
CA LEU A 28 15.14 5.31 -8.55
C LEU A 28 13.66 5.31 -8.14
N SER A 29 13.40 5.67 -6.89
CA SER A 29 12.03 5.73 -6.36
C SER A 29 11.92 6.85 -5.33
N ALA A 30 10.82 7.59 -5.36
CA ALA A 30 10.50 8.54 -4.31
C ALA A 30 10.02 7.84 -3.03
N THR A 31 9.36 6.69 -3.18
CA THR A 31 8.77 5.89 -2.11
C THR A 31 8.92 4.40 -2.44
N PRO A 32 10.01 3.75 -2.01
CA PRO A 32 10.27 2.34 -2.34
C PRO A 32 9.27 1.38 -1.70
N VAL A 33 8.62 1.80 -0.62
CA VAL A 33 7.54 1.07 0.05
C VAL A 33 6.26 1.89 -0.04
N ASN A 34 5.29 1.43 -0.84
CA ASN A 34 3.98 2.10 -0.91
C ASN A 34 3.01 1.52 0.13
N ASN A 35 2.66 0.25 -0.01
CA ASN A 35 1.64 -0.37 0.83
C ASN A 35 2.17 -1.61 1.57
N ARG A 36 3.17 -2.29 1.01
CA ARG A 36 3.67 -3.56 1.55
C ARG A 36 5.18 -3.65 1.41
N PHE A 37 5.83 -4.15 2.43
CA PHE A 37 7.28 -4.40 2.38
C PHE A 37 7.66 -5.48 1.36
N ILE A 38 6.72 -6.35 0.99
CA ILE A 38 6.93 -7.33 -0.09
C ILE A 38 7.26 -6.65 -1.44
N ASP A 39 6.76 -5.44 -1.68
CA ASP A 39 7.05 -4.70 -2.91
C ASP A 39 8.53 -4.30 -2.97
N LEU A 40 9.09 -3.85 -1.85
CA LEU A 40 10.52 -3.58 -1.73
C LEU A 40 11.34 -4.86 -1.90
N LYS A 41 10.94 -5.98 -1.28
CA LYS A 41 11.58 -7.27 -1.47
C LYS A 41 11.63 -7.67 -2.94
N ASN A 42 10.52 -7.53 -3.65
CA ASN A 42 10.44 -7.84 -5.08
C ASN A 42 11.32 -6.91 -5.94
N GLN A 43 11.43 -5.65 -5.57
CA GLN A 43 12.36 -4.72 -6.22
C GLN A 43 13.82 -5.17 -6.00
N LEU A 44 14.19 -5.50 -4.77
CA LEU A 44 15.53 -5.99 -4.46
C LEU A 44 15.85 -7.29 -5.19
N ALA A 45 14.87 -8.17 -5.38
CA ALA A 45 15.03 -9.41 -6.13
C ALA A 45 15.53 -9.17 -7.57
N LEU A 46 15.14 -8.07 -8.21
CA LEU A 46 15.64 -7.72 -9.54
C LEU A 46 17.17 -7.54 -9.57
N ALA A 47 17.75 -6.96 -8.52
CA ALA A 47 19.20 -6.76 -8.43
C ALA A 47 19.98 -8.05 -8.19
N TYR A 48 19.30 -9.12 -7.79
CA TYR A 48 19.87 -10.43 -7.46
C TYR A 48 19.29 -11.56 -8.32
N GLU A 49 18.90 -11.24 -9.55
CA GLU A 49 18.39 -12.21 -10.55
C GLU A 49 17.18 -13.02 -10.06
N GLY A 50 16.41 -12.45 -9.13
CA GLY A 50 15.25 -13.10 -8.50
C GLY A 50 15.58 -13.92 -7.25
N ASP A 51 16.84 -14.03 -6.86
CA ASP A 51 17.28 -14.72 -5.65
C ASP A 51 17.68 -13.73 -4.55
N VAL A 52 16.70 -13.31 -3.76
CA VAL A 52 16.91 -12.37 -2.64
C VAL A 52 17.80 -12.96 -1.54
N ALA A 53 17.91 -14.28 -1.45
CA ALA A 53 18.75 -14.93 -0.44
C ALA A 53 20.23 -14.59 -0.58
N GLN A 54 20.69 -14.14 -1.76
CA GLN A 54 22.04 -13.66 -1.95
C GLN A 54 22.38 -12.42 -1.12
N ILE A 55 21.38 -11.62 -0.71
CA ILE A 55 21.57 -10.46 0.16
C ILE A 55 22.04 -10.92 1.54
N ASN A 56 21.56 -12.05 2.05
CA ASN A 56 21.97 -12.59 3.35
C ASN A 56 23.47 -12.76 3.49
N LYS A 57 24.18 -13.00 2.39
CA LYS A 57 25.65 -13.16 2.41
C LYS A 57 26.40 -11.85 2.73
N LYS A 58 25.71 -10.72 2.63
CA LYS A 58 26.26 -9.37 2.86
C LYS A 58 25.80 -8.75 4.18
N LEU A 59 24.83 -9.37 4.85
CA LEU A 59 24.29 -8.89 6.12
C LEU A 59 24.88 -9.70 7.27
N ASP A 60 25.15 -9.02 8.37
CA ASP A 60 25.59 -9.65 9.62
C ASP A 60 24.36 -10.07 10.46
N THR A 61 23.48 -10.86 9.84
CA THR A 61 22.27 -11.36 10.45
C THR A 61 22.14 -12.88 10.31
N THR A 62 21.60 -13.51 11.34
CA THR A 62 21.24 -14.94 11.32
C THR A 62 19.86 -15.21 10.71
N LYS A 63 19.04 -14.17 10.56
CA LYS A 63 17.70 -14.27 10.03
C LYS A 63 17.68 -14.33 8.51
N LYS A 64 16.74 -15.07 7.96
CA LYS A 64 16.49 -15.06 6.51
C LYS A 64 15.80 -13.79 6.08
N ILE A 65 16.10 -13.32 4.88
CA ILE A 65 15.45 -12.11 4.28
C ILE A 65 13.94 -12.19 4.35
N ASP A 66 13.35 -13.35 4.05
CA ASP A 66 11.89 -13.54 4.12
C ASP A 66 11.33 -13.35 5.51
N GLU A 67 12.07 -13.71 6.52
CA GLU A 67 11.71 -13.53 7.91
C GLU A 67 11.79 -12.06 8.31
N ILE A 68 12.86 -11.36 7.93
CA ILE A 68 13.04 -9.93 8.18
C ILE A 68 11.86 -9.14 7.58
N PHE A 69 11.53 -9.39 6.31
CA PHE A 69 10.39 -8.72 5.66
C PHE A 69 9.04 -9.07 6.28
N ARG A 70 8.85 -10.32 6.70
CA ARG A 70 7.62 -10.74 7.38
C ARG A 70 7.46 -10.05 8.73
N GLN A 71 8.53 -9.99 9.53
CA GLN A 71 8.52 -9.31 10.83
C GLN A 71 8.26 -7.81 10.66
N ALA A 72 8.94 -7.16 9.71
CA ALA A 72 8.70 -5.75 9.41
C ALA A 72 7.25 -5.47 8.98
N GLN A 73 6.66 -6.33 8.14
CA GLN A 73 5.25 -6.18 7.74
C GLN A 73 4.30 -6.37 8.93
N THR A 74 4.59 -7.32 9.82
CA THR A 74 3.78 -7.54 11.04
C THR A 74 3.85 -6.33 11.96
N ALA A 75 5.04 -5.78 12.20
CA ALA A 75 5.25 -4.57 12.99
C ALA A 75 4.50 -3.37 12.38
N PHE A 76 4.59 -3.18 11.08
CA PHE A 76 3.88 -2.11 10.38
C PHE A 76 2.36 -2.26 10.48
N ASN A 77 1.84 -3.48 10.33
CA ASN A 77 0.40 -3.73 10.45
C ASN A 77 -0.09 -3.46 11.87
N ALA A 78 0.67 -3.87 12.89
CA ALA A 78 0.36 -3.57 14.29
C ALA A 78 0.33 -2.06 14.52
N TRP A 79 1.35 -1.33 14.09
CA TRP A 79 1.41 0.13 14.18
C TRP A 79 0.26 0.82 13.43
N SER A 80 -0.11 0.34 12.25
CA SER A 80 -1.18 0.94 11.46
C SER A 80 -2.57 0.81 12.11
N ASN A 81 -2.74 -0.16 12.99
CA ASN A 81 -3.97 -0.39 13.76
C ASN A 81 -4.03 0.41 15.06
N LEU A 82 -2.96 1.10 15.45
CA LEU A 82 -2.98 1.96 16.63
C LEU A 82 -3.91 3.16 16.43
N PRO A 83 -4.45 3.73 17.53
CA PRO A 83 -5.15 5.01 17.48
C PRO A 83 -4.32 6.10 16.81
N ALA A 84 -4.96 7.05 16.14
CA ALA A 84 -4.27 8.09 15.37
C ALA A 84 -3.25 8.90 16.21
N ALA A 85 -3.53 9.11 17.50
CA ALA A 85 -2.64 9.82 18.43
C ALA A 85 -1.34 9.04 18.74
N GLU A 86 -1.37 7.73 18.67
CA GLU A 86 -0.25 6.83 18.98
C GLU A 86 0.56 6.43 17.74
N ARG A 87 0.01 6.66 16.54
CA ARG A 87 0.68 6.35 15.27
C ARG A 87 1.75 7.37 14.93
N THR A 88 2.79 7.40 15.72
CA THR A 88 3.96 8.25 15.48
C THR A 88 5.05 7.48 14.73
N THR A 89 5.92 8.21 14.03
CA THR A 89 7.09 7.60 13.38
C THR A 89 8.02 6.95 14.39
N ASP A 90 8.19 7.58 15.56
CA ASP A 90 9.05 7.04 16.62
C ASP A 90 8.56 5.70 17.14
N GLU A 91 7.24 5.52 17.27
CA GLU A 91 6.67 4.24 17.67
C GLU A 91 6.87 3.16 16.60
N LEU A 92 6.72 3.50 15.33
CA LEU A 92 7.04 2.58 14.24
C LEU A 92 8.50 2.16 14.25
N LEU A 93 9.43 3.12 14.43
CA LEU A 93 10.87 2.85 14.47
C LEU A 93 11.27 1.94 15.66
N ARG A 94 10.57 2.05 16.78
CA ARG A 94 10.80 1.18 17.95
C ARG A 94 10.36 -0.26 17.72
N THR A 95 9.31 -0.45 16.91
CA THR A 95 8.73 -1.78 16.65
C THR A 95 9.42 -2.52 15.50
N LEU A 96 10.13 -1.80 14.63
CA LEU A 96 10.92 -2.40 13.55
C LEU A 96 12.24 -2.98 14.09
N ASP A 97 12.58 -4.16 13.62
CA ASP A 97 13.80 -4.87 14.01
C ASP A 97 15.06 -4.20 13.43
N PHE A 98 16.16 -4.28 14.16
CA PHE A 98 17.48 -3.81 13.73
C PHE A 98 17.92 -4.43 12.40
N ASP A 99 17.69 -5.72 12.19
CA ASP A 99 18.03 -6.43 10.95
C ASP A 99 17.36 -5.80 9.72
N PHE A 100 16.15 -5.23 9.86
CA PHE A 100 15.47 -4.53 8.77
C PHE A 100 16.16 -3.22 8.42
N PHE A 101 16.67 -2.48 9.38
CA PHE A 101 17.42 -1.25 9.14
C PHE A 101 18.78 -1.54 8.50
N GLU A 102 19.49 -2.56 8.99
CA GLU A 102 20.76 -3.00 8.40
C GLU A 102 20.57 -3.40 6.94
N LEU A 103 19.50 -4.16 6.64
CA LEU A 103 19.14 -4.49 5.28
C LEU A 103 18.92 -3.22 4.43
N LEU A 104 18.12 -2.28 4.89
CA LEU A 104 17.86 -1.05 4.15
C LEU A 104 19.13 -0.24 3.90
N ASP A 105 19.95 -0.07 4.90
CA ASP A 105 21.22 0.70 4.79
C ASP A 105 22.19 0.04 3.80
N SER A 106 22.18 -1.29 3.70
CA SER A 106 23.06 -2.03 2.79
C SER A 106 22.67 -1.91 1.31
N VAL A 107 21.39 -1.62 1.02
CA VAL A 107 20.85 -1.68 -0.36
C VAL A 107 20.23 -0.37 -0.83
N THR A 108 20.07 0.63 0.05
CA THR A 108 19.44 1.89 -0.31
C THR A 108 20.35 3.09 -0.03
N ILE A 109 20.19 4.12 -0.86
CA ILE A 109 20.80 5.43 -0.63
C ILE A 109 19.64 6.43 -0.45
N ALA A 110 19.25 6.66 0.80
CA ALA A 110 18.18 7.60 1.11
C ALA A 110 18.70 9.04 1.13
N ARG A 111 17.95 9.94 0.50
CA ARG A 111 18.24 11.37 0.50
C ARG A 111 16.97 12.15 0.80
N SER A 112 16.83 12.60 2.05
CA SER A 112 15.78 13.54 2.43
C SER A 112 16.25 15.00 2.27
N ARG A 113 15.33 15.95 2.19
CA ARG A 113 15.68 17.39 2.18
C ARG A 113 16.54 17.76 3.38
N LYS A 114 16.19 17.33 4.57
CA LYS A 114 16.97 17.54 5.80
C LYS A 114 18.38 16.97 5.70
N HIS A 115 18.52 15.79 5.08
CA HIS A 115 19.85 15.19 4.87
C HIS A 115 20.67 16.02 3.89
N ILE A 116 20.06 16.48 2.80
CA ILE A 116 20.74 17.33 1.81
C ILE A 116 21.17 18.65 2.45
N GLU A 117 20.28 19.32 3.18
CA GLU A 117 20.61 20.58 3.88
C GLU A 117 21.73 20.42 4.89
N LYS A 118 21.81 19.27 5.58
CA LYS A 118 22.81 19.04 6.63
C LYS A 118 24.19 18.67 6.09
N TYR A 119 24.26 17.92 5.00
CA TYR A 119 25.51 17.29 4.57
C TYR A 119 26.02 17.73 3.19
N TYR A 120 25.23 18.49 2.44
CA TYR A 120 25.60 18.96 1.11
C TYR A 120 25.69 20.48 1.10
N ASN A 121 26.61 21.00 0.28
CA ASN A 121 26.63 22.42 0.01
C ASN A 121 25.42 22.78 -0.86
N THR A 122 24.50 23.57 -0.33
CA THR A 122 23.26 23.98 -1.02
C THR A 122 23.37 25.35 -1.68
N SER A 123 24.58 25.94 -1.75
CA SER A 123 24.79 27.28 -2.36
C SER A 123 24.26 27.35 -3.79
N ASP A 124 24.44 26.28 -4.58
CA ASP A 124 24.07 26.22 -5.99
C ASP A 124 22.60 25.87 -6.21
N ILE A 125 21.98 25.19 -5.22
CA ILE A 125 20.59 24.71 -5.30
C ILE A 125 19.63 25.72 -4.64
N GLY A 126 20.14 26.56 -3.73
CA GLY A 126 19.34 27.45 -2.90
C GLY A 126 18.67 26.75 -1.72
N LYS A 127 17.84 27.49 -1.00
CA LYS A 127 17.07 26.94 0.12
C LYS A 127 15.83 26.19 -0.38
N PHE A 128 15.58 25.03 0.20
CA PHE A 128 14.31 24.35 -0.05
C PHE A 128 13.13 25.18 0.46
N PRO A 129 12.00 25.22 -0.26
CA PRO A 129 10.81 25.91 0.21
C PRO A 129 10.34 25.33 1.55
N GLU A 130 9.88 26.21 2.43
CA GLU A 130 9.28 25.82 3.69
C GLU A 130 7.99 25.02 3.43
N ARG A 131 7.84 23.91 4.14
CA ARG A 131 6.60 23.12 4.09
C ARG A 131 5.63 23.65 5.13
N LEU A 132 4.63 24.35 4.67
CA LEU A 132 3.50 24.71 5.51
C LEU A 132 2.62 23.48 5.80
N PRO A 133 1.95 23.45 6.97
CA PRO A 133 0.95 22.41 7.24
C PRO A 133 -0.12 22.40 6.15
N PRO A 134 -0.62 21.22 5.71
CA PRO A 134 -1.69 21.17 4.73
C PRO A 134 -2.97 21.78 5.31
N ILE A 135 -3.59 22.68 4.56
CA ILE A 135 -4.90 23.24 4.89
C ILE A 135 -5.95 22.45 4.11
N SER A 136 -6.85 21.76 4.83
CA SER A 136 -7.99 21.09 4.21
C SER A 136 -9.09 22.10 3.93
N LEU A 137 -9.29 22.43 2.68
CA LEU A 137 -10.42 23.26 2.25
C LEU A 137 -11.56 22.33 1.83
N ARG A 138 -12.75 22.62 2.33
CA ARG A 138 -14.01 21.93 1.96
C ARG A 138 -14.99 22.97 1.42
N PRO A 139 -14.71 23.53 0.23
CA PRO A 139 -15.60 24.53 -0.36
C PRO A 139 -16.96 23.88 -0.66
N CYS A 140 -18.03 24.67 -0.50
CA CYS A 140 -19.31 24.32 -1.08
C CYS A 140 -19.18 24.34 -2.61
N LEU A 141 -19.86 23.42 -3.29
CA LEU A 141 -19.86 23.37 -4.76
C LEU A 141 -20.49 24.62 -5.37
N THR A 142 -21.43 25.23 -4.65
CA THR A 142 -22.17 26.39 -5.10
C THR A 142 -22.77 27.11 -3.90
N ASP A 143 -22.92 28.41 -4.01
CA ASP A 143 -23.64 29.26 -3.07
C ASP A 143 -25.13 29.34 -3.37
N LEU A 144 -25.60 28.65 -4.42
CA LEU A 144 -27.01 28.62 -4.79
C LEU A 144 -27.77 27.73 -3.82
N SER A 145 -28.82 28.31 -3.17
CA SER A 145 -29.66 27.59 -2.21
C SER A 145 -30.41 26.40 -2.80
N ASP A 146 -30.63 26.43 -4.12
CA ASP A 146 -31.41 25.41 -4.83
C ASP A 146 -30.55 24.29 -5.44
N ALA A 147 -29.25 24.37 -5.25
CA ALA A 147 -28.31 23.35 -5.75
C ALA A 147 -27.89 22.37 -4.65
N ILE A 148 -27.90 21.09 -4.99
CA ILE A 148 -27.51 20.03 -4.08
C ILE A 148 -26.01 20.17 -3.75
N ASN A 149 -25.66 20.20 -2.46
CA ASN A 149 -24.30 20.26 -1.98
C ASN A 149 -23.71 18.85 -1.75
N TYR A 150 -22.39 18.75 -1.49
CA TYR A 150 -21.71 17.47 -1.27
C TYR A 150 -22.29 16.66 -0.10
N ASN A 151 -22.72 17.32 0.97
CA ASN A 151 -23.27 16.61 2.14
C ASN A 151 -24.60 15.97 1.78
N GLU A 152 -25.46 16.68 1.06
CA GLU A 152 -26.73 16.15 0.56
C GLU A 152 -26.54 15.00 -0.42
N ILE A 153 -25.58 15.13 -1.34
CA ILE A 153 -25.20 14.04 -2.26
C ILE A 153 -24.71 12.81 -1.47
N TYR A 154 -23.88 13.04 -0.46
CA TYR A 154 -23.37 11.98 0.39
C TYR A 154 -24.50 11.28 1.16
N GLU A 155 -25.44 12.04 1.72
CA GLU A 155 -26.60 11.49 2.42
C GLU A 155 -27.51 10.71 1.48
N LEU A 156 -27.79 11.25 0.30
CA LEU A 156 -28.57 10.56 -0.74
C LEU A 156 -27.91 9.24 -1.16
N LEU A 157 -26.59 9.23 -1.37
CA LEU A 157 -25.86 8.00 -1.72
C LEU A 157 -25.83 6.98 -0.58
N ASN A 158 -25.75 7.44 0.66
CA ASN A 158 -25.86 6.54 1.82
C ASN A 158 -27.26 5.98 2.00
N ALA A 159 -28.30 6.73 1.64
CA ALA A 159 -29.68 6.28 1.67
C ALA A 159 -29.97 5.24 0.56
N LEU A 160 -29.17 5.18 -0.49
CA LEU A 160 -29.33 4.18 -1.55
C LEU A 160 -28.96 2.79 -1.05
N ASN A 161 -29.94 1.90 -1.06
CA ASN A 161 -29.73 0.51 -0.67
C ASN A 161 -28.82 -0.26 -1.64
N LEU A 162 -28.71 0.20 -2.90
CA LEU A 162 -27.94 -0.46 -3.95
C LEU A 162 -28.18 -1.98 -3.98
N SER A 163 -29.46 -2.35 -3.96
CA SER A 163 -29.95 -3.73 -3.75
C SER A 163 -29.37 -4.75 -4.73
N ILE A 164 -28.98 -4.31 -5.92
CA ILE A 164 -28.27 -5.16 -6.90
C ILE A 164 -26.97 -5.75 -6.37
N TYR A 165 -26.33 -5.09 -5.40
CA TYR A 165 -25.08 -5.53 -4.78
C TYR A 165 -25.28 -6.27 -3.45
N THR A 166 -26.49 -6.31 -2.94
CA THR A 166 -26.85 -6.96 -1.66
C THR A 166 -28.06 -7.89 -1.81
N PRO A 167 -28.05 -8.81 -2.80
CA PRO A 167 -29.21 -9.67 -3.07
C PRO A 167 -29.60 -10.55 -1.87
N THR A 168 -28.65 -10.94 -1.01
CA THR A 168 -28.93 -11.79 0.16
C THR A 168 -29.89 -11.12 1.14
N LYS A 169 -29.93 -9.78 1.24
CA LYS A 169 -30.86 -9.05 2.09
C LYS A 169 -32.34 -9.22 1.67
N TYR A 170 -32.59 -9.64 0.44
CA TYR A 170 -33.92 -9.79 -0.13
C TYR A 170 -34.37 -11.26 -0.28
N ILE A 171 -33.53 -12.18 0.19
CA ILE A 171 -33.84 -13.62 0.17
C ILE A 171 -34.63 -13.98 1.42
N MET A 172 -35.67 -14.79 1.24
CA MET A 172 -36.41 -15.33 2.38
C MET A 172 -35.47 -16.09 3.33
N LEU A 173 -35.58 -15.87 4.61
CA LEU A 173 -34.74 -16.50 5.65
C LEU A 173 -34.70 -18.02 5.52
N SER A 174 -35.85 -18.63 5.14
CA SER A 174 -35.95 -20.09 4.90
C SER A 174 -35.09 -20.61 3.73
N LYS A 175 -34.62 -19.74 2.85
CA LYS A 175 -33.77 -20.07 1.70
C LYS A 175 -32.34 -19.57 1.81
N LEU A 176 -32.03 -18.79 2.86
CA LEU A 176 -30.73 -18.15 3.06
C LEU A 176 -29.59 -19.18 3.15
N TYR A 177 -29.87 -20.39 3.73
CA TYR A 177 -28.89 -21.44 3.86
C TYR A 177 -28.27 -21.92 2.53
N LYS A 178 -28.97 -21.71 1.40
CA LYS A 178 -28.45 -22.07 0.07
C LYS A 178 -27.34 -21.14 -0.44
N TYR A 179 -27.21 -19.98 0.19
CA TYR A 179 -26.30 -18.91 -0.21
C TYR A 179 -25.21 -18.66 0.83
N VAL A 180 -25.24 -19.38 1.95
CA VAL A 180 -24.16 -19.38 2.95
C VAL A 180 -23.12 -20.37 2.49
N ASP A 181 -22.07 -19.86 1.86
CA ASP A 181 -20.91 -20.66 1.46
C ASP A 181 -20.09 -21.00 2.73
N SER A 182 -20.22 -22.24 3.21
CA SER A 182 -19.76 -22.65 4.54
C SER A 182 -18.28 -22.99 4.64
N GLU A 183 -17.47 -22.87 3.56
CA GLU A 183 -16.24 -23.66 3.66
C GLU A 183 -14.88 -22.99 3.43
N LYS A 184 -14.69 -21.77 3.00
CA LYS A 184 -13.28 -21.45 2.70
C LYS A 184 -12.70 -20.07 3.04
N ARG A 185 -13.45 -19.11 3.53
CA ARG A 185 -12.87 -17.83 3.98
C ARG A 185 -13.70 -17.23 5.11
N ASN A 186 -13.05 -16.64 6.11
CA ASN A 186 -13.67 -15.94 7.25
C ASN A 186 -14.63 -14.77 6.89
N ILE A 187 -15.08 -14.68 5.65
CA ILE A 187 -15.94 -13.62 5.14
C ILE A 187 -17.23 -14.27 4.63
N THR A 188 -18.35 -13.94 5.26
CA THR A 188 -19.68 -14.36 4.84
C THR A 188 -20.08 -13.77 3.48
N GLN A 189 -21.01 -14.40 2.77
CA GLN A 189 -21.57 -13.88 1.52
C GLN A 189 -22.12 -12.45 1.73
N GLU A 190 -22.88 -12.25 2.80
CA GLU A 190 -23.43 -10.93 3.17
C GLU A 190 -22.32 -9.88 3.39
N GLY A 191 -21.23 -10.26 4.06
CA GLY A 191 -20.07 -9.38 4.26
C GLY A 191 -19.40 -8.97 2.95
N ARG A 192 -19.32 -9.89 1.98
CA ARG A 192 -18.79 -9.58 0.63
C ARG A 192 -19.71 -8.62 -0.12
N GLU A 193 -20.99 -8.87 -0.11
CA GLU A 193 -22.00 -8.03 -0.76
C GLU A 193 -21.99 -6.62 -0.18
N GLU A 194 -21.95 -6.48 1.15
CA GLU A 194 -21.84 -5.19 1.81
C GLU A 194 -20.53 -4.46 1.47
N GLY A 195 -19.41 -5.19 1.37
CA GLY A 195 -18.14 -4.65 0.90
C GLY A 195 -18.23 -4.08 -0.51
N VAL A 196 -18.88 -4.80 -1.43
CA VAL A 196 -19.09 -4.35 -2.81
C VAL A 196 -20.02 -3.12 -2.84
N ARG A 197 -21.10 -3.14 -2.07
CA ARG A 197 -22.02 -1.99 -1.95
C ARG A 197 -21.28 -0.72 -1.52
N ARG A 198 -20.47 -0.80 -0.48
CA ARG A 198 -19.65 0.33 0.00
C ARG A 198 -18.65 0.81 -1.05
N LEU A 199 -18.00 -0.12 -1.73
CA LEU A 199 -17.06 0.23 -2.81
C LEU A 199 -17.76 0.97 -3.95
N MET A 200 -18.97 0.54 -4.32
CA MET A 200 -19.75 1.19 -5.38
C MET A 200 -20.23 2.57 -4.95
N SER A 201 -20.67 2.75 -3.69
CA SER A 201 -21.01 4.07 -3.13
C SER A 201 -19.83 5.04 -3.21
N ILE A 202 -18.62 4.59 -2.82
CA ILE A 202 -17.41 5.41 -2.92
C ILE A 202 -17.06 5.74 -4.37
N ASN A 203 -17.23 4.79 -5.30
CA ASN A 203 -16.98 5.02 -6.71
C ASN A 203 -17.94 6.02 -7.34
N LEU A 204 -19.21 6.01 -6.93
CA LEU A 204 -20.20 7.02 -7.33
C LEU A 204 -19.80 8.41 -6.83
N LEU A 205 -19.45 8.53 -5.55
CA LEU A 205 -18.97 9.79 -4.96
C LEU A 205 -17.72 10.36 -5.65
N LYS A 206 -16.81 9.50 -6.13
CA LYS A 206 -15.59 9.95 -6.81
C LYS A 206 -15.82 10.41 -8.25
N ARG A 207 -16.97 10.08 -8.83
CA ARG A 207 -17.31 10.43 -10.22
C ARG A 207 -18.22 11.65 -10.34
N LEU A 208 -18.79 12.08 -9.24
CA LEU A 208 -19.54 13.33 -9.10
C LEU A 208 -18.57 14.48 -8.87
#